data_a8dfd2ea6357dfb541924377931388c3
#
_entry.id   a8dfd2ea6357dfb541924377931388c3
#
_cell.length_a   1.000
_cell.length_b   1.000
_cell.length_c   1.000
_cell.angle_alpha   90.00
_cell.angle_beta   90.00
_cell.angle_gamma   90.00
#
_symmetry.space_group_name_H-M   'P 1'
#
loop_
_entity.id
_entity.type
_entity.pdbx_description
1 polymer ?
#
loop_
_entity_poly.entity_id
_entity_poly.type
_entity_poly.pdbx_seq_one_letter_code
_entity_poly.pdbx_strand_id
1 'polypeptide(L)' 'MIHVTRINQQQLVLNSDLIEQIAATPDTVITLTNGQKLVVADSAENLIEKVVAFRRLIHQTPPVAGSEE' A
#
# COMPACT_ATOMS: atom_id res chain seq x y z
N MET A 1 -6.46 2.48 -1.99
CA MET A 1 -5.41 3.47 -1.71
C MET A 1 -4.94 3.34 -0.28
N ILE A 2 -3.68 3.58 -0.06
CA ILE A 2 -3.11 3.49 1.27
C ILE A 2 -2.39 4.78 1.61
N HIS A 3 -2.29 5.06 2.90
CA HIS A 3 -1.57 6.23 3.37
C HIS A 3 -0.15 5.81 3.76
N VAL A 4 0.83 6.55 3.25
CA VAL A 4 2.22 6.29 3.59
C VAL A 4 2.87 7.58 4.06
N THR A 5 3.91 7.45 4.89
CA THR A 5 4.65 8.60 5.40
C THR A 5 6.06 8.54 4.85
N ARG A 6 6.45 9.58 4.13
CA ARG A 6 7.80 9.68 3.60
C ARG A 6 8.78 9.98 4.73
N ILE A 7 10.05 9.73 4.48
CA ILE A 7 11.07 9.95 5.51
C ILE A 7 11.17 11.42 5.91
N ASN A 8 10.72 12.34 5.07
CA ASN A 8 10.67 13.76 5.42
C ASN A 8 9.38 14.11 6.16
N GLN A 9 8.62 13.10 6.60
CA GLN A 9 7.38 13.21 7.34
C GLN A 9 6.23 13.75 6.52
N GLN A 10 6.37 13.80 5.23
CA GLN A 10 5.28 14.17 4.35
C GLN A 10 4.38 12.96 4.14
N GLN A 11 3.08 13.14 4.31
CA GLN A 11 2.14 12.07 4.12
C GLN A 11 1.63 12.07 2.68
N LEU A 12 1.47 10.87 2.16
CA LEU A 12 0.97 10.66 0.81
C LEU A 12 -0.15 9.65 0.82
N VAL A 13 -1.03 9.78 -0.15
CA VAL A 13 -2.02 8.74 -0.44
C VAL A 13 -1.55 8.07 -1.73
N LEU A 14 -1.37 6.76 -1.66
CA LEU A 14 -0.77 6.02 -2.75
C LEU A 14 -1.74 4.94 -3.22
N ASN A 15 -1.86 4.82 -4.54
CA ASN A 15 -2.63 3.72 -5.10
C ASN A 15 -1.81 2.44 -5.01
N SER A 16 -2.27 1.51 -4.20
CA SER A 16 -1.52 0.28 -3.95
C SER A 16 -1.35 -0.56 -5.22
N ASP A 17 -2.21 -0.41 -6.20
CA ASP A 17 -2.09 -1.15 -7.44
C ASP A 17 -0.90 -0.69 -8.28
N LEU A 18 -0.34 0.47 -7.98
CA LEU A 18 0.84 0.98 -8.67
C LEU A 18 2.14 0.52 -8.03
N ILE A 19 2.07 -0.20 -6.93
CA ILE A 19 3.27 -0.67 -6.25
C ILE A 19 3.76 -1.94 -6.91
N GLU A 20 4.99 -1.90 -7.39
CA GLU A 20 5.61 -3.08 -7.98
C GLU A 20 6.29 -3.93 -6.93
N GLN A 21 7.06 -3.28 -6.05
CA GLN A 21 7.73 -4.01 -4.99
C GLN A 21 8.04 -3.09 -3.82
N ILE A 22 8.23 -3.71 -2.66
CA ILE A 22 8.60 -3.01 -1.44
C ILE A 22 9.88 -3.65 -0.93
N ALA A 23 10.93 -2.86 -0.80
CA ALA A 23 12.20 -3.31 -0.25
C ALA A 23 12.36 -2.76 1.16
N ALA A 24 12.96 -3.54 2.05
CA ALA A 24 13.02 -3.17 3.45
C ALA A 24 14.42 -2.82 3.95
N THR A 25 15.46 -3.02 3.14
CA THR A 25 16.83 -2.84 3.60
C THR A 25 17.59 -1.94 2.65
N PRO A 26 18.32 -0.95 3.13
CA PRO A 26 18.40 -0.50 4.54
C PRO A 26 17.19 0.30 4.97
N ASP A 27 16.49 0.92 4.03
CA ASP A 27 15.29 1.67 4.29
C ASP A 27 14.13 1.05 3.55
N THR A 28 12.92 1.40 3.96
CA THR A 28 11.74 0.92 3.24
C THR A 28 11.59 1.74 1.97
N VAL A 29 11.70 1.08 0.83
CA VAL A 29 11.60 1.73 -0.48
C VAL A 29 10.47 1.07 -1.25
N ILE A 30 9.55 1.89 -1.74
CA ILE A 30 8.46 1.44 -2.59
C ILE A 30 8.81 1.76 -4.03
N THR A 31 8.83 0.74 -4.87
CA THR A 31 9.04 0.93 -6.30
C THR A 31 7.70 0.85 -7.01
N LEU A 32 7.39 1.88 -7.76
CA LEU A 32 6.13 1.95 -8.50
C LEU A 32 6.29 1.38 -9.89
N THR A 33 5.18 1.04 -10.51
CA THR A 33 5.19 0.43 -11.84
C THR A 33 5.78 1.34 -12.90
N ASN A 34 5.80 2.66 -12.66
CA ASN A 34 6.40 3.60 -13.62
C ASN A 34 7.90 3.78 -13.38
N GLY A 35 8.50 3.00 -12.49
CA GLY A 35 9.92 3.08 -12.17
C GLY A 35 10.27 4.05 -11.07
N GLN A 36 9.33 4.80 -10.59
CA GLN A 36 9.57 5.75 -9.50
C GLN A 36 9.80 5.02 -8.19
N LYS A 37 10.67 5.55 -7.36
CA LYS A 37 10.96 4.96 -6.05
C LYS A 37 10.67 5.99 -4.97
N LEU A 38 10.05 5.51 -3.89
CA LEU A 38 9.73 6.34 -2.75
C LEU A 38 10.34 5.72 -1.50
N VAL A 39 11.07 6.53 -0.74
CA VAL A 39 11.61 6.09 0.55
C VAL A 39 10.64 6.56 1.62
N VAL A 40 10.15 5.61 2.41
CA VAL A 40 9.11 5.90 3.39
C VAL A 40 9.57 5.53 4.78
N ALA A 41 8.93 6.15 5.77
CA ALA A 41 9.23 5.87 7.17
C ALA A 41 8.49 4.64 7.67
N ASP A 42 7.44 4.23 7.00
CA ASP A 42 6.68 3.05 7.40
C ASP A 42 7.52 1.80 7.20
N SER A 43 7.33 0.81 8.07
CA SER A 43 8.00 -0.47 7.88
C SER A 43 7.35 -1.22 6.72
N ALA A 44 8.12 -2.13 6.10
CA ALA A 44 7.59 -2.93 5.01
C ALA A 44 6.40 -3.76 5.50
N GLU A 45 6.48 -4.29 6.71
CA GLU A 45 5.38 -5.06 7.26
C GLU A 45 4.13 -4.21 7.41
N ASN A 46 4.29 -2.98 7.88
CA ASN A 46 3.17 -2.08 8.04
C ASN A 46 2.53 -1.77 6.69
N LEU A 47 3.34 -1.56 5.67
CA LEU A 47 2.83 -1.29 4.33
C LEU A 47 2.07 -2.50 3.78
N ILE A 48 2.62 -3.68 3.99
CA ILE A 48 1.95 -4.90 3.52
C ILE A 48 0.60 -5.05 4.20
N GLU A 49 0.54 -4.77 5.50
CA GLU A 49 -0.72 -4.84 6.22
C GLU A 49 -1.73 -3.84 5.67
N LYS A 50 -1.27 -2.64 5.34
CA LYS A 50 -2.15 -1.63 4.77
C LYS A 50 -2.72 -2.09 3.43
N VAL A 51 -1.88 -2.67 2.60
CA VAL A 51 -2.32 -3.16 1.29
C VAL A 51 -3.32 -4.29 1.46
N VAL A 52 -3.03 -5.22 2.35
CA VAL A 52 -3.92 -6.35 2.59
C VAL A 52 -5.25 -5.86 3.15
N ALA A 53 -5.20 -4.93 4.11
CA ALA A 53 -6.42 -4.40 4.69
C ALA A 53 -7.27 -3.69 3.65
N PHE A 54 -6.63 -2.94 2.77
CA PHE A 54 -7.35 -2.23 1.72
C PHE A 54 -8.01 -3.22 0.76
N ARG A 55 -7.29 -4.26 0.38
CA ARG A 55 -7.85 -5.27 -0.51
C ARG A 55 -9.00 -6.01 0.13
N ARG A 56 -8.88 -6.31 1.41
CA ARG A 56 -9.98 -6.94 2.14
C ARG A 56 -11.21 -6.05 2.15
N LEU A 57 -10.99 -4.77 2.37
CA LEU A 57 -12.10 -3.83 2.39
C LEU A 57 -12.82 -3.82 1.06
N ILE A 58 -12.09 -3.84 -0.04
CA ILE A 58 -12.68 -3.86 -1.37
C ILE A 58 -13.44 -5.16 -1.61
N HIS A 59 -12.82 -6.27 -1.26
CA HIS A 59 -13.40 -7.58 -1.53
C HIS A 59 -14.47 -7.97 -0.54
N GLN A 60 -14.53 -7.29 0.58
CA GLN A 60 -15.57 -7.51 1.58
C GLN A 60 -16.73 -6.55 1.44
N THR A 61 -16.79 -5.87 0.35
CA THR A 61 -17.97 -5.07 0.12
C THR A 61 -19.15 -5.96 0.35
N PRO A 62 -20.14 -5.46 1.05
CA PRO A 62 -21.29 -6.29 1.37
C PRO A 62 -21.79 -6.93 0.12
N PRO A 63 -21.94 -8.22 0.16
CA PRO A 63 -22.45 -8.89 -0.99
C PRO A 63 -23.80 -8.28 -1.29
N VAL A 64 -23.84 -7.73 -2.41
CA VAL A 64 -25.07 -7.17 -2.82
C VAL A 64 -26.00 -8.33 -3.00
N ALA A 65 -26.98 -8.35 -2.22
CA ALA A 65 -27.94 -9.41 -2.36
C ALA A 65 -27.28 -10.78 -2.30
N GLY A 66 -26.29 -10.88 -1.49
CA GLY A 66 -25.73 -12.17 -1.24
C GLY A 66 -24.92 -12.75 -2.36
N SER A 67 -24.52 -12.02 -3.20
CA SER A 67 -23.70 -12.63 -4.14
C SER A 67 -22.32 -12.85 -3.61
N GLU A 68 -22.25 -13.25 -3.60
CA GLU A 68 -21.27 -13.46 -3.40
C GLU A 68 -20.38 -13.54 -3.83
N GLU A 69 -20.13 -13.59 -3.97
CA GLU A 69 -19.27 -13.85 -4.18
C GLU A 69 -18.96 -14.12 -4.14
#